data_60e563542955b99cfa10610386f5e5ea
#
_entry.id   60e563542955b99cfa10610386f5e5ea
#
_cell.length_a   1.000
_cell.length_b   1.000
_cell.length_c   1.000
_cell.angle_alpha   90.00
_cell.angle_beta   90.00
_cell.angle_gamma   90.00
#
_symmetry.space_group_name_H-M   'P 1'
#
loop_
_entity.id
_entity.type
_entity.pdbx_description
1 polymer ?
#
loop_
_entity_poly.entity_id
_entity_poly.type
_entity_poly.pdbx_seq_one_letter_code
_entity_poly.pdbx_strand_id
1 'polypeptide(L)'
;MNKVFMSRQPLLNRQSRIIASRLTLHLGEDQSMQDAATALGALDDIWTRSEKSVFISCGARKIDAGLLDWSAPENAAIEIPAAALLDADGADLIGALQTWQPTACLLFDAQATKALAVDVPFRFIGFDAQQFTLAQLKLLAARTRSYGMGIAFDVRTSEDFRACMDAGMTAAAGWFFTAPTRQPAKTLNPAQTNIVRVLNLVRQNGEIRDIEAALKHDVAMSYKLLRYINSA
;
A
#
# COMPACT_ATOMS: atom_id res chain seq x y z
N MET A 1 8.33 -30.29 -0.91
CA MET A 1 7.52 -29.16 -1.42
C MET A 1 8.18 -27.87 -0.94
N ASN A 2 8.86 -27.16 -1.82
CA ASN A 2 9.45 -25.86 -1.50
C ASN A 2 8.31 -24.87 -1.29
N LYS A 3 8.19 -24.34 -0.08
CA LYS A 3 7.12 -23.39 0.25
C LYS A 3 7.55 -21.97 -0.13
N VAL A 4 6.84 -21.34 -1.07
CA VAL A 4 6.95 -19.91 -1.33
C VAL A 4 6.16 -19.18 -0.24
N PHE A 5 6.80 -18.27 0.46
CA PHE A 5 6.13 -17.39 1.42
C PHE A 5 5.69 -16.11 0.73
N MET A 6 4.56 -15.58 1.14
CA MET A 6 4.01 -14.36 0.57
C MET A 6 3.67 -13.36 1.67
N SER A 7 3.96 -12.11 1.44
CA SER A 7 3.52 -11.00 2.30
C SER A 7 2.72 -9.98 1.50
N ARG A 8 1.74 -9.35 2.14
CA ARG A 8 0.87 -8.38 1.50
C ARG A 8 0.95 -7.02 2.19
N GLN A 9 1.10 -5.97 1.40
CA GLN A 9 1.08 -4.58 1.86
C GLN A 9 0.00 -3.80 1.11
N PRO A 10 -0.74 -2.88 1.76
CA PRO A 10 -1.66 -1.98 1.07
C PRO A 10 -0.89 -0.85 0.38
N LEU A 11 -1.41 -0.39 -0.77
CA LEU A 11 -1.04 0.88 -1.39
C LEU A 11 -2.10 1.93 -1.08
N LEU A 12 -1.67 3.05 -0.51
CA LEU A 12 -2.54 4.14 -0.12
C LEU A 12 -2.36 5.34 -1.05
N ASN A 13 -3.47 5.97 -1.40
CA ASN A 13 -3.45 7.25 -2.12
C ASN A 13 -3.32 8.44 -1.14
N ARG A 14 -3.31 9.67 -1.68
CA ARG A 14 -3.22 10.92 -0.90
C ARG A 14 -4.30 11.04 0.19
N GLN A 15 -5.48 10.46 0.00
CA GLN A 15 -6.58 10.46 0.98
C GLN A 15 -6.47 9.29 1.98
N SER A 16 -5.33 8.59 2.03
CA SER A 16 -5.10 7.41 2.86
C SER A 16 -6.11 6.27 2.62
N ARG A 17 -6.67 6.18 1.41
CA ARG A 17 -7.54 5.08 1.00
C ARG A 17 -6.72 4.00 0.33
N ILE A 18 -7.02 2.73 0.63
CA ILE A 18 -6.39 1.59 -0.03
C ILE A 18 -6.92 1.49 -1.47
N ILE A 19 -6.04 1.72 -2.45
CA ILE A 19 -6.37 1.67 -3.88
C ILE A 19 -5.75 0.49 -4.61
N ALA A 20 -4.74 -0.15 -4.02
CA ALA A 20 -4.07 -1.32 -4.56
C ALA A 20 -3.44 -2.15 -3.43
N SER A 21 -2.85 -3.29 -3.77
CA SER A 21 -2.05 -4.10 -2.86
C SER A 21 -0.73 -4.48 -3.52
N ARG A 22 0.32 -4.66 -2.73
CA ARG A 22 1.58 -5.27 -3.15
C ARG A 22 1.69 -6.65 -2.51
N LEU A 23 1.85 -7.68 -3.31
CA LEU A 23 2.13 -9.05 -2.89
C LEU A 23 3.61 -9.33 -3.14
N THR A 24 4.38 -9.56 -2.10
CA THR A 24 5.80 -9.90 -2.22
C THR A 24 5.97 -11.39 -2.04
N LEU A 25 6.59 -12.04 -3.04
CA LEU A 25 6.99 -13.44 -3.02
C LEU A 25 8.38 -13.53 -2.38
N HIS A 26 8.51 -14.35 -1.38
CA HIS A 26 9.77 -14.65 -0.71
C HIS A 26 10.24 -16.03 -1.16
N LEU A 27 11.12 -16.03 -2.16
CA LEU A 27 11.69 -17.23 -2.76
C LEU A 27 12.95 -17.68 -2.02
N GLY A 28 13.06 -18.97 -1.75
CA GLY A 28 14.30 -19.58 -1.26
C GLY A 28 15.39 -19.58 -2.35
N GLU A 29 16.64 -19.86 -1.96
CA GLU A 29 17.79 -19.83 -2.88
C GLU A 29 17.64 -20.82 -4.05
N ASP A 30 17.04 -21.97 -3.79
CA ASP A 30 16.83 -23.06 -4.78
C ASP A 30 15.56 -22.87 -5.63
N GLN A 31 14.80 -21.79 -5.47
CA GLN A 31 13.56 -21.56 -6.19
C GLN A 31 13.76 -20.65 -7.39
N SER A 32 13.12 -21.02 -8.51
CA SER A 32 13.13 -20.31 -9.78
C SER A 32 11.94 -19.34 -9.94
N MET A 33 11.92 -18.54 -10.99
CA MET A 33 10.75 -17.74 -11.37
C MET A 33 9.57 -18.61 -11.80
N GLN A 34 9.81 -19.81 -12.32
CA GLN A 34 8.77 -20.81 -12.62
C GLN A 34 8.09 -21.31 -11.33
N ASP A 35 8.84 -21.48 -10.22
CA ASP A 35 8.23 -21.81 -8.93
C ASP A 35 7.36 -20.66 -8.42
N ALA A 36 7.78 -19.42 -8.66
CA ALA A 36 6.97 -18.23 -8.36
C ALA A 36 5.67 -18.21 -9.18
N ALA A 37 5.74 -18.48 -10.49
CA ALA A 37 4.59 -18.56 -11.37
C ALA A 37 3.61 -19.65 -10.90
N THR A 38 4.13 -20.83 -10.54
CA THR A 38 3.34 -21.94 -9.99
C THR A 38 2.65 -21.55 -8.68
N ALA A 39 3.37 -20.88 -7.79
CA ALA A 39 2.82 -20.42 -6.50
C ALA A 39 1.71 -19.36 -6.70
N LEU A 40 1.85 -18.49 -7.69
CA LEU A 40 0.82 -17.50 -8.05
C LEU A 40 -0.40 -18.19 -8.65
N GLY A 41 -0.22 -19.17 -9.53
CA GLY A 41 -1.32 -19.97 -10.09
C GLY A 41 -2.14 -20.70 -9.04
N ALA A 42 -1.52 -21.11 -7.91
CA ALA A 42 -2.25 -21.69 -6.78
C ALA A 42 -3.19 -20.70 -6.07
N LEU A 43 -3.08 -19.40 -6.35
CA LEU A 43 -3.96 -18.37 -5.80
C LEU A 43 -5.17 -18.06 -6.70
N ASP A 44 -5.26 -18.61 -7.91
CA ASP A 44 -6.25 -18.23 -8.92
C ASP A 44 -7.70 -18.35 -8.41
N ASP A 45 -8.00 -19.38 -7.61
CA ASP A 45 -9.32 -19.61 -7.02
C ASP A 45 -9.70 -18.57 -5.96
N ILE A 46 -8.71 -17.97 -5.30
CA ILE A 46 -8.91 -16.99 -4.22
C ILE A 46 -8.55 -15.56 -4.65
N TRP A 47 -8.10 -15.40 -5.90
CA TRP A 47 -7.70 -14.10 -6.42
C TRP A 47 -8.90 -13.16 -6.52
N THR A 48 -8.82 -12.02 -5.87
CA THR A 48 -9.88 -11.03 -5.92
C THR A 48 -9.82 -10.27 -7.25
N ARG A 49 -10.70 -10.62 -8.18
CA ARG A 49 -10.90 -9.87 -9.42
C ARG A 49 -11.64 -8.57 -9.09
N SER A 50 -10.92 -7.50 -8.91
CA SER A 50 -11.45 -6.17 -8.59
C SER A 50 -10.79 -5.12 -9.48
N GLU A 51 -11.32 -3.92 -9.52
CA GLU A 51 -10.70 -2.77 -10.21
C GLU A 51 -9.35 -2.35 -9.58
N LYS A 52 -9.03 -2.88 -8.38
CA LYS A 52 -7.80 -2.54 -7.68
C LYS A 52 -6.65 -3.41 -8.17
N SER A 53 -5.57 -2.77 -8.59
CA SER A 53 -4.36 -3.48 -9.01
C SER A 53 -3.69 -4.23 -7.85
N VAL A 54 -3.08 -5.38 -8.17
CA VAL A 54 -2.23 -6.15 -7.27
C VAL A 54 -0.83 -6.18 -7.85
N PHE A 55 0.10 -5.47 -7.22
CA PHE A 55 1.50 -5.46 -7.60
C PHE A 55 2.18 -6.74 -7.11
N ILE A 56 2.91 -7.40 -7.99
CA ILE A 56 3.66 -8.63 -7.70
C ILE A 56 5.13 -8.30 -7.66
N SER A 57 5.75 -8.52 -6.52
CA SER A 57 7.17 -8.30 -6.28
C SER A 57 7.88 -9.61 -5.97
N CYS A 58 9.03 -9.87 -6.59
CA CYS A 58 9.91 -10.97 -6.25
C CYS A 58 11.09 -10.51 -5.36
N GLY A 59 10.96 -9.37 -4.71
CA GLY A 59 12.02 -8.80 -3.85
C GLY A 59 13.29 -8.49 -4.65
N ALA A 60 14.43 -8.93 -4.12
CA ALA A 60 15.74 -8.72 -4.77
C ALA A 60 16.11 -9.81 -5.79
N ARG A 61 15.20 -10.75 -6.08
CA ARG A 61 15.47 -11.86 -7.03
C ARG A 61 15.48 -11.35 -8.46
N LYS A 62 16.40 -11.90 -9.26
CA LYS A 62 16.43 -11.66 -10.70
C LYS A 62 15.14 -12.20 -11.32
N ILE A 63 14.44 -11.35 -12.07
CA ILE A 63 13.23 -11.71 -12.81
C ILE A 63 13.62 -12.14 -14.21
N ASP A 64 13.04 -13.25 -14.67
CA ASP A 64 13.14 -13.77 -16.02
C ASP A 64 11.75 -14.11 -16.58
N ALA A 65 11.70 -14.55 -17.84
CA ALA A 65 10.46 -14.88 -18.54
C ALA A 65 9.63 -15.99 -17.86
N GLY A 66 10.26 -16.85 -17.05
CA GLY A 66 9.57 -17.95 -16.35
C GLY A 66 8.49 -17.47 -15.37
N LEU A 67 8.57 -16.23 -14.87
CA LEU A 67 7.51 -15.65 -14.07
C LEU A 67 6.23 -15.40 -14.88
N LEU A 68 6.36 -15.14 -16.18
CA LEU A 68 5.26 -14.77 -17.07
C LEU A 68 4.51 -15.99 -17.61
N ASP A 69 4.95 -17.22 -17.29
CA ASP A 69 4.18 -18.44 -17.55
C ASP A 69 2.90 -18.55 -16.69
N TRP A 70 2.79 -17.67 -15.68
CA TRP A 70 1.54 -17.53 -14.93
C TRP A 70 0.46 -16.84 -15.76
N SER A 71 -0.72 -17.48 -15.87
CA SER A 71 -1.93 -16.88 -16.47
C SER A 71 -2.52 -15.81 -15.54
N ALA A 72 -1.85 -14.67 -15.47
CA ALA A 72 -2.16 -13.64 -14.51
C ALA A 72 -3.51 -12.96 -14.77
N PRO A 73 -4.28 -12.63 -13.72
CA PRO A 73 -5.48 -11.82 -13.83
C PRO A 73 -5.19 -10.40 -14.36
N GLU A 74 -6.13 -9.78 -15.05
CA GLU A 74 -5.98 -8.44 -15.66
C GLU A 74 -5.58 -7.34 -14.67
N ASN A 75 -5.92 -7.50 -13.39
CA ASN A 75 -5.57 -6.55 -12.33
C ASN A 75 -4.20 -6.83 -11.68
N ALA A 76 -3.45 -7.82 -12.15
CA ALA A 76 -2.07 -8.03 -11.73
C ALA A 76 -1.13 -7.00 -12.38
N ALA A 77 -0.09 -6.59 -11.66
CA ALA A 77 0.98 -5.73 -12.16
C ALA A 77 2.33 -6.28 -11.67
N ILE A 78 3.15 -6.82 -12.56
CA ILE A 78 4.47 -7.34 -12.18
C ILE A 78 5.46 -6.18 -12.05
N GLU A 79 6.19 -6.15 -10.92
CA GLU A 79 7.30 -5.24 -10.70
C GLU A 79 8.55 -5.75 -11.42
N ILE A 80 9.04 -4.99 -12.40
CA ILE A 80 10.20 -5.34 -13.23
C ILE A 80 11.35 -4.37 -12.90
N PRO A 81 12.44 -4.82 -12.30
CA PRO A 81 13.66 -4.01 -12.17
C PRO A 81 14.20 -3.61 -13.55
N ALA A 82 14.59 -2.35 -13.73
CA ALA A 82 15.13 -1.86 -14.99
C ALA A 82 16.35 -2.67 -15.46
N ALA A 83 17.19 -3.10 -14.52
CA ALA A 83 18.33 -3.96 -14.81
C ALA A 83 17.93 -5.26 -15.50
N ALA A 84 16.81 -5.88 -15.14
CA ALA A 84 16.36 -7.15 -15.73
C ALA A 84 16.05 -7.05 -17.23
N LEU A 85 15.64 -5.87 -17.70
CA LEU A 85 15.37 -5.63 -19.12
C LEU A 85 16.64 -5.39 -19.95
N LEU A 86 17.75 -5.07 -19.30
CA LEU A 86 19.01 -4.69 -19.93
C LEU A 86 20.08 -5.78 -19.77
N ASP A 87 19.77 -6.84 -19.03
CA ASP A 87 20.63 -8.02 -18.86
C ASP A 87 20.69 -8.88 -20.14
N ALA A 88 21.54 -9.89 -20.12
CA ALA A 88 21.73 -10.82 -21.24
C ALA A 88 20.41 -11.54 -21.65
N ASP A 89 19.58 -11.88 -20.67
CA ASP A 89 18.28 -12.54 -20.86
C ASP A 89 17.11 -11.53 -21.04
N GLY A 90 17.44 -10.23 -21.10
CA GLY A 90 16.44 -9.15 -21.14
C GLY A 90 15.59 -9.18 -22.42
N ALA A 91 16.14 -9.64 -23.55
CA ALA A 91 15.40 -9.74 -24.81
C ALA A 91 14.25 -10.74 -24.71
N ASP A 92 14.44 -11.88 -24.05
CA ASP A 92 13.41 -12.90 -23.83
C ASP A 92 12.31 -12.38 -22.89
N LEU A 93 12.71 -11.69 -21.82
CA LEU A 93 11.78 -11.06 -20.90
C LEU A 93 10.93 -9.96 -21.60
N ILE A 94 11.55 -9.13 -22.45
CA ILE A 94 10.85 -8.09 -23.23
C ILE A 94 9.84 -8.75 -24.19
N GLY A 95 10.27 -9.76 -24.93
CA GLY A 95 9.39 -10.48 -25.85
C GLY A 95 8.18 -11.11 -25.14
N ALA A 96 8.40 -11.68 -23.96
CA ALA A 96 7.33 -12.23 -23.14
C ALA A 96 6.39 -11.14 -22.61
N LEU A 97 6.92 -9.98 -22.14
CA LEU A 97 6.11 -8.85 -21.66
C LEU A 97 5.24 -8.21 -22.76
N GLN A 98 5.68 -8.20 -24.01
CA GLN A 98 4.90 -7.65 -25.13
C GLN A 98 3.63 -8.45 -25.41
N THR A 99 3.64 -9.74 -25.11
CA THR A 99 2.50 -10.64 -25.31
C THR A 99 1.69 -10.87 -24.02
N TRP A 100 2.23 -10.46 -22.88
CA TRP A 100 1.61 -10.67 -21.59
C TRP A 100 0.47 -9.66 -21.36
N GLN A 101 -0.76 -10.15 -21.17
CA GLN A 101 -1.99 -9.34 -21.05
C GLN A 101 -2.03 -8.39 -19.85
N PRO A 102 -1.59 -8.82 -18.64
CA PRO A 102 -1.57 -7.94 -17.49
C PRO A 102 -0.54 -6.81 -17.59
N THR A 103 -0.47 -6.00 -16.57
CA THR A 103 0.29 -4.75 -16.58
C THR A 103 1.69 -4.93 -15.97
N ALA A 104 2.69 -4.23 -16.49
CA ALA A 104 4.01 -4.12 -15.90
C ALA A 104 4.21 -2.80 -15.12
N CYS A 105 4.96 -2.89 -14.02
CA CYS A 105 5.46 -1.76 -13.24
C CYS A 105 6.99 -1.74 -13.34
N LEU A 106 7.55 -0.75 -14.03
CA LEU A 106 9.00 -0.57 -14.09
C LEU A 106 9.51 -0.04 -12.75
N LEU A 107 10.39 -0.77 -12.07
CA LEU A 107 11.09 -0.26 -10.90
C LEU A 107 12.24 0.66 -11.33
N PHE A 108 12.18 1.90 -10.89
CA PHE A 108 13.12 2.94 -11.28
C PHE A 108 14.44 2.81 -10.48
N ASP A 109 15.52 2.57 -11.20
CA ASP A 109 16.90 2.51 -10.70
C ASP A 109 17.84 3.37 -11.58
N ALA A 110 19.13 3.23 -11.38
CA ALA A 110 20.14 3.96 -12.17
C ALA A 110 20.10 3.65 -13.68
N GLN A 111 19.51 2.52 -14.09
CA GLN A 111 19.41 2.09 -15.49
C GLN A 111 18.04 2.36 -16.12
N ALA A 112 17.06 2.83 -15.33
CA ALA A 112 15.67 2.98 -15.74
C ALA A 112 15.48 3.88 -16.99
N THR A 113 16.31 4.91 -17.17
CA THR A 113 16.24 5.77 -18.36
C THR A 113 16.47 4.99 -19.65
N LYS A 114 17.34 3.98 -19.63
CA LYS A 114 17.56 3.10 -20.80
C LYS A 114 16.39 2.11 -20.95
N ALA A 115 15.89 1.59 -19.84
CA ALA A 115 14.77 0.67 -19.83
C ALA A 115 13.45 1.32 -20.32
N LEU A 116 13.25 2.62 -20.11
CA LEU A 116 12.11 3.36 -20.67
C LEU A 116 12.12 3.47 -22.20
N ALA A 117 13.26 3.25 -22.85
CA ALA A 117 13.37 3.23 -24.31
C ALA A 117 12.99 1.85 -24.91
N VAL A 118 12.78 0.83 -24.07
CA VAL A 118 12.35 -0.49 -24.49
C VAL A 118 10.86 -0.45 -24.85
N ASP A 119 10.48 -1.18 -25.89
CA ASP A 119 9.08 -1.28 -26.36
C ASP A 119 8.24 -2.21 -25.45
N VAL A 120 8.02 -1.76 -24.20
CA VAL A 120 7.14 -2.41 -23.21
C VAL A 120 6.17 -1.37 -22.67
N PRO A 121 4.85 -1.58 -22.72
CA PRO A 121 3.86 -0.62 -22.25
C PRO A 121 3.77 -0.65 -20.72
N PHE A 122 4.61 0.13 -20.04
CA PHE A 122 4.52 0.28 -18.59
C PHE A 122 3.34 1.17 -18.21
N ARG A 123 2.47 0.67 -17.35
CA ARG A 123 1.38 1.46 -16.77
C ARG A 123 1.80 2.17 -15.47
N PHE A 124 2.78 1.60 -14.78
CA PHE A 124 3.27 2.09 -13.50
C PHE A 124 4.78 2.24 -13.51
N ILE A 125 5.26 3.26 -12.81
CA ILE A 125 6.68 3.47 -12.53
C ILE A 125 6.86 3.46 -11.02
N GLY A 126 7.60 2.49 -10.52
CA GLY A 126 7.86 2.29 -9.09
C GLY A 126 9.15 2.98 -8.66
N PHE A 127 9.12 3.66 -7.52
CA PHE A 127 10.27 4.33 -6.92
C PHE A 127 10.45 3.82 -5.50
N ASP A 128 11.65 3.37 -5.16
CA ASP A 128 12.02 3.10 -3.77
C ASP A 128 12.24 4.44 -3.03
N ALA A 129 11.35 4.74 -2.08
CA ALA A 129 11.37 6.01 -1.34
C ALA A 129 12.66 6.17 -0.48
N GLN A 130 13.41 5.09 -0.23
CA GLN A 130 14.66 5.15 0.53
C GLN A 130 15.89 5.49 -0.33
N GLN A 131 15.78 5.34 -1.66
CA GLN A 131 16.89 5.58 -2.58
C GLN A 131 16.94 7.02 -3.09
N PHE A 132 15.85 7.79 -2.96
CA PHE A 132 15.73 9.12 -3.53
C PHE A 132 15.36 10.18 -2.50
N THR A 133 15.98 11.33 -2.60
CA THR A 133 15.56 12.53 -1.87
C THR A 133 14.22 13.05 -2.42
N LEU A 134 13.50 13.85 -1.63
CA LEU A 134 12.24 14.48 -2.08
C LEU A 134 12.41 15.29 -3.37
N ALA A 135 13.53 16.01 -3.51
CA ALA A 135 13.81 16.78 -4.72
C ALA A 135 13.99 15.89 -5.96
N GLN A 136 14.68 14.77 -5.80
CA GLN A 136 14.83 13.75 -6.84
C GLN A 136 13.50 13.10 -7.19
N LEU A 137 12.69 12.72 -6.18
CA LEU A 137 11.36 12.15 -6.41
C LEU A 137 10.45 13.10 -7.19
N LYS A 138 10.45 14.40 -6.88
CA LYS A 138 9.68 15.42 -7.65
C LYS A 138 10.13 15.50 -9.10
N LEU A 139 11.43 15.52 -9.34
CA LEU A 139 11.99 15.59 -10.69
C LEU A 139 11.66 14.31 -11.47
N LEU A 140 11.85 13.14 -10.86
CA LEU A 140 11.60 11.85 -11.48
C LEU A 140 10.11 11.65 -11.76
N ALA A 141 9.22 11.98 -10.82
CA ALA A 141 7.77 11.92 -11.04
C ALA A 141 7.31 12.79 -12.20
N ALA A 142 7.88 14.00 -12.33
CA ALA A 142 7.56 14.89 -13.44
C ALA A 142 8.05 14.32 -14.78
N ARG A 143 9.25 13.75 -14.82
CA ARG A 143 9.87 13.21 -16.05
C ARG A 143 9.23 11.90 -16.51
N THR A 144 8.75 11.07 -15.60
CA THR A 144 8.18 9.75 -15.91
C THR A 144 6.67 9.76 -16.11
N ARG A 145 6.01 10.90 -15.86
CA ARG A 145 4.53 11.01 -15.97
C ARG A 145 3.97 10.60 -17.34
N SER A 146 4.71 10.79 -18.42
CA SER A 146 4.31 10.38 -19.76
C SER A 146 4.41 8.88 -20.01
N TYR A 147 5.16 8.16 -19.17
CA TYR A 147 5.36 6.72 -19.29
C TYR A 147 4.43 5.91 -18.42
N GLY A 148 4.01 6.45 -17.27
CA GLY A 148 3.11 5.74 -16.36
C GLY A 148 2.83 6.48 -15.05
N MET A 149 1.98 5.88 -14.23
CA MET A 149 1.63 6.40 -12.90
C MET A 149 2.75 6.10 -11.90
N GLY A 150 3.22 7.13 -11.20
CA GLY A 150 4.28 7.00 -10.17
C GLY A 150 3.76 6.34 -8.90
N ILE A 151 4.45 5.31 -8.45
CA ILE A 151 4.18 4.57 -7.20
C ILE A 151 5.43 4.62 -6.32
N ALA A 152 5.28 5.02 -5.06
CA ALA A 152 6.36 4.97 -4.09
C ALA A 152 6.31 3.66 -3.29
N PHE A 153 7.42 2.94 -3.22
CA PHE A 153 7.58 1.74 -2.41
C PHE A 153 8.48 2.01 -1.21
N ASP A 154 8.42 1.13 -0.23
CA ASP A 154 9.27 1.13 0.97
C ASP A 154 9.21 2.44 1.79
N VAL A 155 8.03 3.06 1.82
CA VAL A 155 7.77 4.25 2.62
C VAL A 155 7.71 3.88 4.09
N ARG A 156 8.54 4.52 4.95
CA ARG A 156 8.72 4.13 6.35
C ARG A 156 8.00 5.02 7.34
N THR A 157 7.81 6.29 7.02
CA THR A 157 7.20 7.26 7.94
C THR A 157 6.00 7.96 7.31
N SER A 158 5.11 8.50 8.14
CA SER A 158 3.99 9.33 7.67
C SER A 158 4.47 10.63 7.02
N GLU A 159 5.68 11.10 7.35
CA GLU A 159 6.30 12.26 6.73
C GLU A 159 6.77 11.92 5.32
N ASP A 160 7.48 10.79 5.14
CA ASP A 160 7.87 10.29 3.82
C ASP A 160 6.65 10.06 2.93
N PHE A 161 5.57 9.51 3.49
CA PHE A 161 4.31 9.33 2.75
C PHE A 161 3.77 10.65 2.19
N ARG A 162 3.69 11.69 3.04
CA ARG A 162 3.25 13.01 2.60
C ARG A 162 4.18 13.57 1.53
N ALA A 163 5.50 13.44 1.75
CA ALA A 163 6.52 13.88 0.82
C ALA A 163 6.37 13.20 -0.57
N CYS A 164 6.13 11.89 -0.61
CA CYS A 164 5.86 11.15 -1.85
C CYS A 164 4.60 11.66 -2.54
N MET A 165 3.50 11.87 -1.80
CA MET A 165 2.26 12.41 -2.36
C MET A 165 2.45 13.83 -2.90
N ASP A 166 3.25 14.68 -2.22
CA ASP A 166 3.56 16.05 -2.65
C ASP A 166 4.55 16.08 -3.82
N ALA A 167 5.35 15.03 -3.99
CA ALA A 167 6.15 14.81 -5.18
C ALA A 167 5.33 14.44 -6.42
N GLY A 168 4.05 14.08 -6.26
CA GLY A 168 3.15 13.73 -7.35
C GLY A 168 2.96 12.24 -7.58
N MET A 169 3.35 11.39 -6.61
CA MET A 169 3.05 9.96 -6.66
C MET A 169 1.55 9.69 -6.52
N THR A 170 1.07 8.70 -7.26
CA THR A 170 -0.35 8.29 -7.24
C THR A 170 -0.69 7.49 -5.99
N ALA A 171 0.24 6.65 -5.56
CA ALA A 171 0.09 5.83 -4.36
C ALA A 171 1.46 5.54 -3.72
N ALA A 172 1.41 5.07 -2.47
CA ALA A 172 2.59 4.62 -1.75
C ALA A 172 2.30 3.34 -0.96
N ALA A 173 3.28 2.44 -0.93
CA ALA A 173 3.30 1.23 -0.13
C ALA A 173 4.38 1.32 0.94
N GLY A 174 4.10 0.78 2.12
CA GLY A 174 5.03 0.74 3.24
C GLY A 174 4.29 0.57 4.56
N TRP A 175 5.04 0.45 5.65
CA TRP A 175 4.48 0.26 7.00
C TRP A 175 4.41 1.57 7.80
N PHE A 176 4.44 2.71 7.12
CA PHE A 176 4.42 4.05 7.74
C PHE A 176 3.21 4.31 8.63
N PHE A 177 2.09 3.64 8.39
CA PHE A 177 0.85 3.77 9.18
C PHE A 177 0.88 2.97 10.48
N THR A 178 1.83 2.05 10.65
CA THR A 178 2.00 1.28 11.90
C THR A 178 2.85 2.01 12.94
N ALA A 179 3.64 3.00 12.51
CA ALA A 179 4.42 3.81 13.42
C ALA A 179 3.50 4.72 14.24
N PRO A 180 3.64 4.77 15.57
CA PRO A 180 2.84 5.66 16.40
C PRO A 180 3.11 7.10 16.01
N THR A 181 2.10 7.79 15.49
CA THR A 181 2.18 9.21 15.21
C THR A 181 2.15 9.94 16.54
N ARG A 182 3.19 10.72 16.86
CA ARG A 182 3.16 11.67 17.96
C ARG A 182 2.18 12.79 17.63
N GLN A 183 0.89 12.53 17.81
CA GLN A 183 -0.06 13.63 17.86
C GLN A 183 -0.03 14.20 19.28
N PRO A 184 0.06 15.53 19.44
CA PRO A 184 -0.18 16.12 20.75
C PRO A 184 -1.56 15.63 21.20
N ALA A 185 -1.62 15.05 22.38
CA ALA A 185 -2.88 14.59 22.95
C ALA A 185 -3.86 15.77 22.85
N LYS A 186 -4.92 15.62 22.06
CA LYS A 186 -6.01 16.60 22.09
C LYS A 186 -6.54 16.56 23.51
N THR A 187 -6.28 17.61 24.26
CA THR A 187 -6.94 17.80 25.54
C THR A 187 -8.44 17.80 25.27
N LEU A 188 -9.11 16.78 25.78
CA LEU A 188 -10.56 16.72 25.71
C LEU A 188 -11.11 17.99 26.35
N ASN A 189 -12.06 18.64 25.71
CA ASN A 189 -12.75 19.75 26.37
C ASN A 189 -13.54 19.21 27.59
N PRO A 190 -13.90 20.04 28.57
CA PRO A 190 -14.57 19.58 29.78
C PRO A 190 -15.82 18.73 29.52
N ALA A 191 -16.61 19.05 28.50
CA ALA A 191 -17.80 18.28 28.13
C ALA A 191 -17.42 16.89 27.61
N GLN A 192 -16.39 16.76 26.76
CA GLN A 192 -15.90 15.47 26.26
C GLN A 192 -15.34 14.60 27.40
N THR A 193 -14.62 15.21 28.33
CA THR A 193 -14.09 14.51 29.52
C THR A 193 -15.23 13.95 30.37
N ASN A 194 -16.30 14.73 30.56
CA ASN A 194 -17.46 14.28 31.31
C ASN A 194 -18.21 13.14 30.62
N ILE A 195 -18.37 13.20 29.30
CA ILE A 195 -18.96 12.08 28.51
C ILE A 195 -18.16 10.81 28.70
N VAL A 196 -16.83 10.86 28.60
CA VAL A 196 -15.95 9.68 28.81
C VAL A 196 -16.08 9.16 30.24
N ARG A 197 -16.16 10.05 31.23
CA ARG A 197 -16.36 9.68 32.64
C ARG A 197 -17.68 8.91 32.83
N VAL A 198 -18.78 9.42 32.30
CA VAL A 198 -20.10 8.77 32.39
C VAL A 198 -20.09 7.41 31.68
N LEU A 199 -19.50 7.33 30.49
CA LEU A 199 -19.36 6.07 29.77
C LEU A 199 -18.57 5.03 30.56
N ASN A 200 -17.49 5.43 31.21
CA ASN A 200 -16.68 4.52 32.03
C ASN A 200 -17.46 4.05 33.27
N LEU A 201 -18.21 4.94 33.96
CA LEU A 201 -19.06 4.56 35.08
C LEU A 201 -20.12 3.52 34.65
N VAL A 202 -20.78 3.73 33.52
CA VAL A 202 -21.77 2.79 33.00
C VAL A 202 -21.11 1.44 32.62
N ARG A 203 -19.95 1.44 31.96
CA ARG A 203 -19.24 0.23 31.58
C ARG A 203 -18.73 -0.61 32.77
N GLN A 204 -18.41 0.06 33.88
CA GLN A 204 -17.93 -0.58 35.10
C GLN A 204 -19.08 -0.94 36.07
N ASN A 205 -20.33 -0.83 35.64
CA ASN A 205 -21.52 -0.99 36.48
C ASN A 205 -21.44 -0.12 37.76
N GLY A 206 -20.95 1.11 37.60
CA GLY A 206 -20.85 2.07 38.70
C GLY A 206 -22.21 2.39 39.33
N GLU A 207 -22.20 2.86 40.58
CA GLU A 207 -23.40 3.18 41.31
C GLU A 207 -24.22 4.29 40.62
N ILE A 208 -25.55 4.16 40.63
CA ILE A 208 -26.47 5.09 39.99
C ILE A 208 -26.21 6.53 40.49
N ARG A 209 -25.86 6.69 41.80
CA ARG A 209 -25.51 7.99 42.39
C ARG A 209 -24.31 8.66 41.73
N ASP A 210 -23.28 7.88 41.35
CA ASP A 210 -22.08 8.41 40.70
C ASP A 210 -22.37 8.85 39.26
N ILE A 211 -23.20 8.09 38.58
CA ILE A 211 -23.65 8.41 37.20
C ILE A 211 -24.52 9.69 37.26
N GLU A 212 -25.44 9.78 38.20
CA GLU A 212 -26.29 10.97 38.43
C GLU A 212 -25.44 12.22 38.74
N ALA A 213 -24.47 12.09 39.63
CA ALA A 213 -23.55 13.17 39.96
C ALA A 213 -22.76 13.66 38.74
N ALA A 214 -22.24 12.74 37.93
CA ALA A 214 -21.54 13.08 36.70
C ALA A 214 -22.44 13.77 35.66
N LEU A 215 -23.70 13.34 35.54
CA LEU A 215 -24.69 13.99 34.65
C LEU A 215 -25.07 15.38 35.09
N LYS A 216 -25.25 15.62 36.40
CA LYS A 216 -25.62 16.93 36.97
C LYS A 216 -24.57 18.01 36.68
N HIS A 217 -23.30 17.63 36.47
CA HIS A 217 -22.24 18.59 36.12
C HIS A 217 -22.30 19.08 34.66
N ASP A 218 -23.12 18.48 33.81
CA ASP A 218 -23.26 18.87 32.40
C ASP A 218 -24.76 18.94 32.00
N VAL A 219 -25.31 20.14 32.15
CA VAL A 219 -26.73 20.45 31.88
C VAL A 219 -27.08 20.09 30.42
N ALA A 220 -26.17 20.35 29.47
CA ALA A 220 -26.43 20.07 28.07
C ALA A 220 -26.50 18.54 27.79
N MET A 221 -25.67 17.74 28.46
CA MET A 221 -25.69 16.30 28.38
C MET A 221 -26.93 15.71 29.03
N SER A 222 -27.31 16.21 30.23
CA SER A 222 -28.55 15.84 30.94
C SER A 222 -29.78 16.11 30.08
N TYR A 223 -29.86 17.27 29.43
CA TYR A 223 -30.95 17.64 28.55
C TYR A 223 -31.05 16.70 27.32
N LYS A 224 -29.91 16.40 26.68
CA LYS A 224 -29.88 15.48 25.53
C LYS A 224 -30.31 14.09 25.92
N LEU A 225 -29.88 13.59 27.08
CA LEU A 225 -30.29 12.26 27.58
C LEU A 225 -31.77 12.21 27.85
N LEU A 226 -32.35 13.21 28.57
CA LEU A 226 -33.79 13.28 28.84
C LEU A 226 -34.60 13.38 27.54
N ARG A 227 -34.15 14.16 26.58
CA ARG A 227 -34.79 14.25 25.25
C ARG A 227 -34.78 12.90 24.53
N TYR A 228 -33.67 12.16 24.60
CA TYR A 228 -33.56 10.83 23.98
C TYR A 228 -34.51 9.83 24.64
N ILE A 229 -34.56 9.77 25.97
CA ILE A 229 -35.47 8.88 26.72
C ILE A 229 -36.94 9.20 26.43
N ASN A 230 -37.29 10.49 26.31
CA ASN A 230 -38.66 10.92 26.05
C ASN A 230 -39.06 10.84 24.53
N SER A 231 -38.11 10.50 23.65
CA SER A 231 -38.38 10.33 22.20
C SER A 231 -38.48 8.87 21.77
N ALA A 232 -38.32 7.94 22.66
CA ALA A 232 -38.51 6.49 22.49
C ALA A 232 -39.87 6.07 23.02
#